data_cb92a58df30992ad620f27bfdafeca3d
#
_entry.id   cb92a58df30992ad620f27bfdafeca3d
#
_cell.length_a   1.000
_cell.length_b   1.000
_cell.length_c   1.000
_cell.angle_alpha   90.00
_cell.angle_beta   90.00
_cell.angle_gamma   90.00
#
_symmetry.space_group_name_H-M   'P 1'
#
loop_
_entity.id
_entity.type
_entity.pdbx_description
1 polymer ?
#
loop_
_entity_poly.entity_id
_entity_poly.type
_entity_poly.pdbx_seq_one_letter_code
_entity_poly.pdbx_strand_id
1 'polypeptide(L)'
;LSLAFNYDMAQNFDNEVFVRGNSNQGLDTYFLGIANGIPFGNLLLQDGEFIEEAYLDIGSSFGFATQQAFLGYFGGIIDPLDDTDDNNTAYLSNAQYGTVNQEYFKSTNGYNSKFTANIAGQYQENLYLGASLNFHTVLYEQVTLFDESGYDPASSIQFATFDNLLRTEGSGFSFALGAIAKLNENVRLGASYQSPTWYRLTDDTAQRIDSDLADTDIGFIDFNIVNLFEAYRIKTPSKYTGSLGIIFGKDGLLSFDYSYQDMSEAELRPDSDPAFASENNFISNTLTGVSTFRLGGEYRINQLSLRGGYRFEGSPYEDGQTIGDLNGFSAGLGYHFGPSRLDLAFSRSERDMQTYLFDVGFDTPASVTSVNTNVTLGYTLNF
;
A
#
# COMPACT_ATOMS: atom_id res chain seq x y z
N LEU A 1 -37.75 0.71 9.26
CA LEU A 1 -36.46 1.15 9.79
C LEU A 1 -35.70 -0.07 10.29
N SER A 2 -34.43 -0.21 9.89
CA SER A 2 -33.51 -1.24 10.37
C SER A 2 -32.21 -0.62 10.85
N LEU A 3 -31.62 -1.22 11.88
CA LEU A 3 -30.29 -0.92 12.39
C LEU A 3 -29.43 -2.18 12.25
N ALA A 4 -28.20 -2.01 11.83
CA ALA A 4 -27.24 -3.10 11.75
C ALA A 4 -25.85 -2.63 12.20
N PHE A 5 -25.13 -3.56 12.83
CA PHE A 5 -23.75 -3.36 13.23
C PHE A 5 -22.91 -4.48 12.62
N ASN A 6 -21.83 -4.12 12.01
CA ASN A 6 -20.92 -5.07 11.37
C ASN A 6 -19.49 -4.77 11.79
N TYR A 7 -18.68 -5.81 11.85
CA TYR A 7 -17.23 -5.72 11.97
C TYR A 7 -16.62 -6.55 10.86
N ASP A 8 -15.81 -5.90 10.03
CA ASP A 8 -15.22 -6.50 8.84
C ASP A 8 -13.71 -6.21 8.81
N MET A 9 -12.93 -7.16 8.30
CA MET A 9 -11.59 -6.90 7.81
C MET A 9 -11.72 -6.27 6.42
N ALA A 10 -11.54 -4.94 6.35
CA ALA A 10 -11.69 -4.19 5.10
C ALA A 10 -10.55 -4.45 4.13
N GLN A 11 -9.34 -4.63 4.66
CA GLN A 11 -8.12 -4.99 3.93
C GLN A 11 -7.28 -5.94 4.77
N ASN A 12 -6.69 -6.92 4.12
CA ASN A 12 -5.57 -7.71 4.62
C ASN A 12 -4.31 -7.24 3.91
N PHE A 13 -3.25 -6.96 4.65
CA PHE A 13 -1.99 -6.48 4.12
C PHE A 13 -0.96 -7.60 3.94
N ASP A 14 -1.29 -8.84 4.33
CA ASP A 14 -0.37 -9.98 4.21
C ASP A 14 0.02 -10.20 2.75
N ASN A 15 1.29 -9.99 2.46
CA ASN A 15 1.87 -10.19 1.14
C ASN A 15 3.38 -10.39 1.25
N GLU A 16 3.94 -11.17 0.35
CA GLU A 16 5.38 -11.38 0.22
C GLU A 16 5.80 -11.20 -1.24
N VAL A 17 6.89 -10.46 -1.44
CA VAL A 17 7.49 -10.25 -2.74
C VAL A 17 8.98 -10.60 -2.64
N PHE A 18 9.46 -11.43 -3.55
CA PHE A 18 10.87 -11.74 -3.69
C PHE A 18 11.32 -11.41 -5.11
N VAL A 19 12.36 -10.59 -5.23
CA VAL A 19 12.98 -10.23 -6.50
C VAL A 19 14.45 -10.57 -6.42
N ARG A 20 14.98 -11.18 -7.49
CA ARG A 20 16.41 -11.47 -7.63
C ARG A 20 16.84 -11.19 -9.06
N GLY A 21 17.96 -10.52 -9.22
CA GLY A 21 18.47 -10.21 -10.55
C GLY A 21 19.82 -9.51 -10.54
N ASN A 22 20.27 -9.16 -11.72
CA ASN A 22 21.46 -8.35 -11.92
C ASN A 22 21.03 -6.93 -12.29
N SER A 23 21.72 -5.94 -11.74
CA SER A 23 21.50 -4.54 -12.01
C SER A 23 22.82 -3.83 -12.33
N ASN A 24 22.76 -2.80 -13.14
CA ASN A 24 23.85 -1.84 -13.34
C ASN A 24 23.77 -0.63 -12.39
N GLN A 25 22.82 -0.67 -11.46
CA GLN A 25 22.62 0.32 -10.39
C GLN A 25 22.64 -0.43 -9.06
N GLY A 26 23.60 -0.10 -8.20
CA GLY A 26 23.79 -0.70 -6.89
C GLY A 26 23.23 0.15 -5.77
N LEU A 27 23.31 -0.35 -4.54
CA LEU A 27 22.89 0.33 -3.32
C LEU A 27 23.58 1.68 -3.12
N ASP A 28 24.79 1.81 -3.62
CA ASP A 28 25.55 3.06 -3.63
C ASP A 28 24.83 4.18 -4.40
N THR A 29 24.12 3.85 -5.48
CA THR A 29 23.36 4.85 -6.25
C THR A 29 22.20 5.45 -5.45
N TYR A 30 21.58 4.65 -4.57
CA TYR A 30 20.57 5.15 -3.62
C TYR A 30 21.18 6.14 -2.63
N PHE A 31 22.25 5.73 -1.95
CA PHE A 31 22.89 6.60 -0.95
C PHE A 31 23.52 7.85 -1.56
N LEU A 32 24.16 7.75 -2.74
CA LEU A 32 24.65 8.92 -3.47
C LEU A 32 23.53 9.87 -3.89
N GLY A 33 22.39 9.33 -4.34
CA GLY A 33 21.23 10.13 -4.72
C GLY A 33 20.66 10.95 -3.55
N ILE A 34 20.75 10.43 -2.34
CA ILE A 34 20.30 11.10 -1.12
C ILE A 34 21.39 12.05 -0.57
N ALA A 35 22.65 11.58 -0.46
CA ALA A 35 23.72 12.28 0.22
C ALA A 35 24.23 13.51 -0.55
N ASN A 36 24.23 13.45 -1.89
CA ASN A 36 24.69 14.58 -2.69
C ASN A 36 23.86 15.84 -2.44
N GLY A 37 24.54 16.90 -2.01
CA GLY A 37 23.94 18.17 -1.60
C GLY A 37 23.85 18.34 -0.08
N ILE A 38 24.04 17.28 0.72
CA ILE A 38 24.06 17.34 2.19
C ILE A 38 25.50 17.65 2.65
N PRO A 39 25.72 18.68 3.49
CA PRO A 39 27.04 18.95 4.05
C PRO A 39 27.59 17.79 4.89
N PHE A 40 28.83 17.41 4.68
CA PHE A 40 29.48 16.30 5.38
C PHE A 40 29.49 16.48 6.90
N GLY A 41 29.71 17.71 7.38
CA GLY A 41 29.66 18.04 8.79
C GLY A 41 28.34 17.67 9.49
N ASN A 42 27.22 17.56 8.73
CA ASN A 42 25.95 17.14 9.27
C ASN A 42 25.87 15.62 9.52
N LEU A 43 26.83 14.84 9.01
CA LEU A 43 26.90 13.38 9.20
C LEU A 43 27.85 12.99 10.32
N LEU A 44 28.65 13.91 10.86
CA LEU A 44 29.68 13.61 11.85
C LEU A 44 29.11 13.50 13.26
N LEU A 45 29.68 12.56 14.04
CA LEU A 45 29.43 12.46 15.48
C LEU A 45 30.02 13.66 16.21
N GLN A 46 29.33 14.14 17.23
CA GLN A 46 29.85 15.14 18.15
C GLN A 46 30.86 14.48 19.16
N ASP A 47 31.72 15.28 19.77
CA ASP A 47 32.70 14.78 20.74
C ASP A 47 32.01 14.02 21.89
N GLY A 48 32.25 12.70 21.98
CA GLY A 48 31.74 11.83 23.02
C GLY A 48 30.31 11.31 22.76
N GLU A 49 29.76 11.55 21.59
CA GLU A 49 28.45 11.04 21.15
C GLU A 49 28.57 9.59 20.66
N PHE A 50 27.58 8.77 20.99
CA PHE A 50 27.46 7.40 20.47
C PHE A 50 26.75 7.41 19.12
N ILE A 51 27.05 6.42 18.26
CA ILE A 51 26.52 6.36 16.89
C ILE A 51 24.99 6.26 16.84
N GLU A 52 24.39 5.55 17.80
CA GLU A 52 22.94 5.43 17.94
C GLU A 52 22.26 6.74 18.37
N GLU A 53 22.94 7.57 19.18
CA GLU A 53 22.46 8.89 19.59
C GLU A 53 22.54 9.85 18.39
N ALA A 54 23.70 9.90 17.72
CA ALA A 54 23.89 10.70 16.52
C ALA A 54 22.87 10.37 15.42
N TYR A 55 22.62 9.10 15.18
CA TYR A 55 21.60 8.66 14.21
C TYR A 55 20.23 9.28 14.47
N LEU A 56 19.76 9.30 15.72
CA LEU A 56 18.47 9.91 16.10
C LEU A 56 18.53 11.43 16.05
N ASP A 57 19.58 12.04 16.55
CA ASP A 57 19.72 13.49 16.63
C ASP A 57 19.86 14.13 15.25
N ILE A 58 20.56 13.48 14.32
CA ILE A 58 20.66 13.88 12.92
C ILE A 58 19.28 13.82 12.25
N GLY A 59 18.54 12.72 12.46
CA GLY A 59 17.18 12.60 11.94
C GLY A 59 16.24 13.69 12.43
N SER A 60 16.30 14.02 13.72
CA SER A 60 15.47 15.06 14.33
C SER A 60 15.89 16.49 13.93
N SER A 61 17.18 16.74 13.72
CA SER A 61 17.73 18.07 13.47
C SER A 61 17.78 18.44 11.98
N PHE A 62 18.11 17.48 11.11
CA PHE A 62 18.35 17.69 9.67
C PHE A 62 17.39 16.92 8.77
N GLY A 63 16.55 16.06 9.35
CA GLY A 63 15.54 15.28 8.65
C GLY A 63 16.01 13.91 8.15
N PHE A 64 15.04 13.14 7.66
CA PHE A 64 15.23 11.72 7.29
C PHE A 64 16.30 11.52 6.20
N ALA A 65 16.38 12.41 5.20
CA ALA A 65 17.40 12.31 4.13
C ALA A 65 18.82 12.35 4.68
N THR A 66 19.10 13.26 5.64
CA THR A 66 20.42 13.35 6.28
C THR A 66 20.72 12.12 7.13
N GLN A 67 19.70 11.57 7.80
CA GLN A 67 19.80 10.30 8.55
C GLN A 67 20.12 9.11 7.63
N GLN A 68 19.54 9.06 6.43
CA GLN A 68 19.90 8.02 5.43
C GLN A 68 21.34 8.22 4.91
N ALA A 69 21.75 9.45 4.64
CA ALA A 69 23.14 9.72 4.25
C ALA A 69 24.15 9.32 5.32
N PHE A 70 23.81 9.51 6.62
CA PHE A 70 24.57 9.03 7.74
C PHE A 70 24.74 7.50 7.71
N LEU A 71 23.65 6.74 7.48
CA LEU A 71 23.75 5.29 7.33
C LEU A 71 24.63 4.89 6.14
N GLY A 72 24.52 5.58 5.01
CA GLY A 72 25.35 5.29 3.84
C GLY A 72 26.84 5.51 4.10
N TYR A 73 27.19 6.55 4.87
CA TYR A 73 28.57 6.87 5.26
C TYR A 73 29.10 5.87 6.29
N PHE A 74 28.44 5.73 7.44
CA PHE A 74 28.89 4.81 8.50
C PHE A 74 28.70 3.33 8.11
N GLY A 75 27.80 3.01 7.17
CA GLY A 75 27.69 1.71 6.54
C GLY A 75 28.79 1.40 5.51
N GLY A 76 29.70 2.35 5.27
CA GLY A 76 30.82 2.18 4.35
C GLY A 76 30.45 2.06 2.87
N ILE A 77 29.25 2.49 2.49
CA ILE A 77 28.78 2.46 1.10
C ILE A 77 29.27 3.65 0.29
N ILE A 78 29.33 4.82 0.95
CA ILE A 78 29.77 6.08 0.33
C ILE A 78 30.75 6.80 1.24
N ASP A 79 31.66 7.60 0.64
CA ASP A 79 32.58 8.47 1.35
C ASP A 79 32.44 9.91 0.82
N PRO A 80 32.75 10.95 1.63
CA PRO A 80 32.84 12.33 1.14
C PRO A 80 33.99 12.45 0.12
N LEU A 81 33.83 13.33 -0.87
CA LEU A 81 34.89 13.63 -1.81
C LEU A 81 36.11 14.31 -1.13
N ASP A 82 35.86 15.11 -0.09
CA ASP A 82 36.84 15.75 0.76
C ASP A 82 36.40 15.57 2.24
N ASP A 83 37.10 14.69 2.96
CA ASP A 83 36.84 14.38 4.38
C ASP A 83 37.41 15.45 5.33
N THR A 84 38.13 16.43 4.81
CA THR A 84 38.70 17.55 5.59
C THR A 84 37.84 18.79 5.57
N ASP A 85 36.81 18.84 4.72
CA ASP A 85 35.86 19.95 4.58
C ASP A 85 34.45 19.58 5.04
N ASP A 86 34.05 20.06 6.21
CA ASP A 86 32.70 19.86 6.74
C ASP A 86 31.60 20.40 5.82
N ASN A 87 31.91 21.33 4.92
CA ASN A 87 30.97 21.87 3.94
C ASN A 87 30.97 21.10 2.61
N ASN A 88 31.77 20.02 2.49
CA ASN A 88 31.74 19.16 1.33
C ASN A 88 30.31 18.60 1.17
N THR A 89 29.77 18.65 -0.06
CA THR A 89 28.42 18.14 -0.39
C THR A 89 28.46 17.10 -1.51
N ALA A 90 29.64 16.65 -1.91
CA ALA A 90 29.83 15.66 -2.95
C ALA A 90 30.36 14.36 -2.35
N TYR A 91 29.81 13.24 -2.78
CA TYR A 91 30.15 11.91 -2.26
C TYR A 91 30.57 10.97 -3.39
N LEU A 92 31.38 9.99 -3.04
CA LEU A 92 31.89 8.94 -3.92
C LEU A 92 31.40 7.57 -3.46
N SER A 93 31.22 6.67 -4.40
CA SER A 93 30.91 5.26 -4.11
C SER A 93 32.15 4.50 -3.70
N ASN A 94 32.03 3.63 -2.70
CA ASN A 94 33.02 2.62 -2.32
C ASN A 94 32.86 1.33 -3.15
N ALA A 95 31.77 1.22 -3.92
CA ALA A 95 31.49 0.11 -4.82
C ALA A 95 32.07 0.35 -6.22
N GLN A 96 32.66 -0.71 -6.82
CA GLN A 96 33.06 -0.74 -8.22
C GLN A 96 32.45 -1.97 -8.86
N TYR A 97 31.72 -1.80 -9.97
CA TYR A 97 31.04 -2.88 -10.69
C TYR A 97 30.62 -2.48 -12.10
N GLY A 98 30.51 -3.46 -12.98
CA GLY A 98 29.73 -3.30 -14.21
C GLY A 98 28.27 -3.66 -13.99
N THR A 99 28.03 -4.76 -13.23
CA THR A 99 26.73 -5.19 -12.75
C THR A 99 26.87 -5.85 -11.38
N VAL A 100 25.87 -5.71 -10.52
CA VAL A 100 25.76 -6.35 -9.21
C VAL A 100 24.61 -7.35 -9.18
N ASN A 101 24.72 -8.37 -8.32
CA ASN A 101 23.62 -9.28 -8.00
C ASN A 101 22.83 -8.70 -6.85
N GLN A 102 21.51 -8.61 -7.01
CA GLN A 102 20.61 -8.09 -5.99
C GLN A 102 19.57 -9.12 -5.62
N GLU A 103 19.31 -9.25 -4.32
CA GLU A 103 18.19 -9.98 -3.74
C GLU A 103 17.38 -9.03 -2.88
N TYR A 104 16.09 -8.94 -3.16
CA TYR A 104 15.16 -8.08 -2.46
C TYR A 104 13.98 -8.91 -1.96
N PHE A 105 13.76 -8.88 -0.68
CA PHE A 105 12.61 -9.50 -0.04
C PHE A 105 11.79 -8.43 0.69
N LYS A 106 10.49 -8.40 0.42
CA LYS A 106 9.53 -7.54 1.10
C LYS A 106 8.40 -8.38 1.63
N SER A 107 8.19 -8.33 2.94
CA SER A 107 7.03 -8.92 3.61
C SER A 107 6.18 -7.81 4.21
N THR A 108 4.88 -7.89 4.01
CA THR A 108 3.92 -7.00 4.66
C THR A 108 2.91 -7.82 5.43
N ASN A 109 2.52 -7.33 6.60
CA ASN A 109 1.55 -7.96 7.50
C ASN A 109 0.56 -6.93 8.03
N GLY A 110 -0.57 -7.41 8.53
CA GLY A 110 -1.52 -6.58 9.23
C GLY A 110 -2.84 -6.41 8.52
N TYR A 111 -3.62 -5.45 8.99
CA TYR A 111 -4.99 -5.29 8.53
C TYR A 111 -5.50 -3.86 8.67
N ASN A 112 -6.52 -3.55 7.89
CA ASN A 112 -7.43 -2.45 8.13
C ASN A 112 -8.79 -3.05 8.47
N SER A 113 -9.19 -3.01 9.74
CA SER A 113 -10.52 -3.45 10.17
C SER A 113 -11.49 -2.28 10.21
N LYS A 114 -12.76 -2.58 10.07
CA LYS A 114 -13.82 -1.58 10.01
C LYS A 114 -15.02 -2.01 10.83
N PHE A 115 -15.37 -1.21 11.83
CA PHE A 115 -16.65 -1.28 12.52
C PHE A 115 -17.64 -0.33 11.83
N THR A 116 -18.80 -0.85 11.44
CA THR A 116 -19.84 -0.10 10.75
C THR A 116 -21.13 -0.10 11.55
N ALA A 117 -21.63 1.08 11.84
CA ALA A 117 -23.00 1.30 12.32
C ALA A 117 -23.86 1.79 11.15
N ASN A 118 -24.92 1.05 10.83
CA ASN A 118 -25.78 1.31 9.68
C ASN A 118 -27.23 1.55 10.11
N ILE A 119 -27.87 2.54 9.50
CA ILE A 119 -29.30 2.77 9.58
C ILE A 119 -29.89 2.78 8.18
N ALA A 120 -30.99 2.05 7.99
CA ALA A 120 -31.67 2.00 6.70
C ALA A 120 -33.19 2.04 6.90
N GLY A 121 -33.87 2.65 5.95
CA GLY A 121 -35.31 2.74 5.95
C GLY A 121 -35.90 2.66 4.57
N GLN A 122 -37.13 2.19 4.48
CA GLN A 122 -37.94 2.21 3.27
C GLN A 122 -38.88 3.41 3.35
N TYR A 123 -38.84 4.22 2.30
CA TYR A 123 -39.80 5.31 2.10
C TYR A 123 -40.76 4.90 0.99
N GLN A 124 -42.06 4.86 1.33
CA GLN A 124 -43.09 4.25 0.49
C GLN A 124 -42.67 2.80 0.11
N GLU A 125 -43.14 2.28 -1.01
CA GLU A 125 -42.84 0.91 -1.42
C GLU A 125 -41.60 0.78 -2.34
N ASN A 126 -41.12 1.92 -2.85
CA ASN A 126 -40.21 1.96 -3.97
C ASN A 126 -38.82 2.52 -3.66
N LEU A 127 -38.62 3.22 -2.56
CA LEU A 127 -37.35 3.89 -2.25
C LEU A 127 -36.79 3.37 -0.92
N TYR A 128 -35.55 2.94 -0.94
CA TYR A 128 -34.75 2.56 0.22
C TYR A 128 -33.62 3.55 0.39
N LEU A 129 -33.44 4.07 1.59
CA LEU A 129 -32.38 4.99 1.95
C LEU A 129 -31.57 4.40 3.10
N GLY A 130 -30.26 4.59 3.05
CA GLY A 130 -29.36 4.12 4.09
C GLY A 130 -28.21 5.08 4.34
N ALA A 131 -27.72 5.06 5.57
CA ALA A 131 -26.51 5.77 5.97
C ALA A 131 -25.68 4.87 6.89
N SER A 132 -24.36 4.96 6.76
CA SER A 132 -23.41 4.19 7.55
C SER A 132 -22.34 5.12 8.13
N LEU A 133 -21.93 4.87 9.36
CA LEU A 133 -20.74 5.43 9.99
C LEU A 133 -19.72 4.31 10.13
N ASN A 134 -18.50 4.57 9.69
CA ASN A 134 -17.43 3.59 9.67
C ASN A 134 -16.26 4.06 10.52
N PHE A 135 -15.81 3.21 11.41
CA PHE A 135 -14.64 3.43 12.26
C PHE A 135 -13.58 2.39 11.86
N HIS A 136 -12.41 2.88 11.48
CA HIS A 136 -11.32 2.06 11.00
C HIS A 136 -10.23 1.92 12.06
N THR A 137 -9.59 0.76 12.09
CA THR A 137 -8.37 0.50 12.85
C THR A 137 -7.36 -0.11 11.90
N VAL A 138 -6.19 0.52 11.83
CA VAL A 138 -5.07 0.11 10.96
C VAL A 138 -3.93 -0.40 11.81
N LEU A 139 -3.42 -1.55 11.42
CA LEU A 139 -2.13 -2.09 11.84
C LEU A 139 -1.44 -2.57 10.57
N TYR A 140 -0.28 -2.03 10.27
CA TYR A 140 0.54 -2.39 9.11
C TYR A 140 1.99 -2.54 9.55
N GLU A 141 2.63 -3.60 9.12
CA GLU A 141 4.04 -3.85 9.31
C GLU A 141 4.67 -4.25 7.98
N GLN A 142 5.81 -3.68 7.66
CA GLN A 142 6.59 -4.01 6.49
C GLN A 142 8.04 -4.26 6.88
N VAL A 143 8.56 -5.41 6.46
CA VAL A 143 9.98 -5.74 6.52
C VAL A 143 10.50 -5.78 5.09
N THR A 144 11.60 -5.08 4.84
CA THR A 144 12.33 -5.12 3.58
C THR A 144 13.76 -5.56 3.88
N LEU A 145 14.22 -6.61 3.20
CA LEU A 145 15.59 -7.09 3.25
C LEU A 145 16.21 -6.91 1.86
N PHE A 146 17.38 -6.29 1.81
CA PHE A 146 18.10 -6.07 0.58
C PHE A 146 19.56 -6.52 0.72
N ASP A 147 19.96 -7.44 -0.12
CA ASP A 147 21.32 -7.96 -0.19
C ASP A 147 21.91 -7.71 -1.57
N GLU A 148 23.15 -7.23 -1.61
CA GLU A 148 23.89 -6.95 -2.83
C GLU A 148 25.29 -7.55 -2.79
N SER A 149 25.72 -8.12 -3.92
CA SER A 149 27.00 -8.79 -4.07
C SER A 149 27.44 -8.82 -5.54
N GLY A 150 28.63 -9.37 -5.81
CA GLY A 150 29.11 -9.52 -7.18
C GLY A 150 29.80 -8.28 -7.74
N TYR A 151 30.38 -7.46 -6.84
CA TYR A 151 31.22 -6.34 -7.20
C TYR A 151 32.51 -6.79 -7.88
N ASP A 152 33.20 -5.87 -8.55
CA ASP A 152 34.50 -6.11 -9.15
C ASP A 152 35.50 -6.53 -8.06
N PRO A 153 36.47 -7.44 -8.35
CA PRO A 153 37.46 -7.85 -7.38
C PRO A 153 38.34 -6.72 -6.82
N ALA A 154 38.39 -5.56 -7.52
CA ALA A 154 39.09 -4.35 -7.08
C ALA A 154 38.21 -3.40 -6.29
N SER A 155 36.93 -3.69 -6.13
CA SER A 155 36.03 -2.88 -5.32
C SER A 155 36.41 -2.92 -3.84
N SER A 156 36.24 -1.80 -3.14
CA SER A 156 36.52 -1.69 -1.71
C SER A 156 35.54 -2.49 -0.86
N ILE A 157 34.33 -2.69 -1.36
CA ILE A 157 33.29 -3.55 -0.74
C ILE A 157 32.97 -4.72 -1.65
N GLN A 158 32.67 -5.89 -1.09
CA GLN A 158 32.30 -7.11 -1.80
C GLN A 158 30.88 -7.58 -1.51
N PHE A 159 30.25 -7.02 -0.47
CA PHE A 159 28.82 -7.13 -0.17
C PHE A 159 28.27 -5.84 0.44
N ALA A 160 26.98 -5.66 0.35
CA ALA A 160 26.24 -4.65 1.08
C ALA A 160 24.84 -5.18 1.42
N THR A 161 24.36 -4.85 2.62
CA THR A 161 23.00 -5.15 3.05
C THR A 161 22.32 -3.88 3.57
N PHE A 162 21.03 -3.73 3.27
CA PHE A 162 20.25 -2.61 3.79
C PHE A 162 18.81 -3.06 4.06
N ASP A 163 18.47 -3.19 5.32
CA ASP A 163 17.20 -3.71 5.78
C ASP A 163 16.39 -2.64 6.49
N ASN A 164 15.07 -2.69 6.29
CA ASN A 164 14.16 -1.71 6.86
C ASN A 164 12.94 -2.39 7.47
N LEU A 165 12.54 -1.93 8.65
CA LEU A 165 11.27 -2.22 9.30
C LEU A 165 10.43 -0.93 9.35
N LEU A 166 9.20 -1.00 8.91
CA LEU A 166 8.19 0.05 9.07
C LEU A 166 6.98 -0.55 9.77
N ARG A 167 6.50 0.11 10.80
CA ARG A 167 5.24 -0.19 11.47
C ARG A 167 4.36 1.04 11.49
N THR A 168 3.14 0.89 10.98
CA THR A 168 2.12 1.95 10.95
C THR A 168 0.92 1.52 11.76
N GLU A 169 0.53 2.34 12.72
CA GLU A 169 -0.67 2.12 13.52
C GLU A 169 -1.58 3.35 13.44
N GLY A 170 -2.89 3.10 13.56
CA GLY A 170 -3.81 4.20 13.70
C GLY A 170 -5.26 3.88 13.53
N SER A 171 -6.03 4.94 13.40
CA SER A 171 -7.49 4.85 13.27
C SER A 171 -8.00 5.80 12.20
N GLY A 172 -9.21 5.53 11.71
CA GLY A 172 -9.85 6.38 10.72
C GLY A 172 -11.37 6.42 10.87
N PHE A 173 -11.96 7.39 10.23
CA PHE A 173 -13.40 7.59 10.18
C PHE A 173 -13.85 7.85 8.75
N SER A 174 -14.99 7.30 8.36
CA SER A 174 -15.70 7.62 7.12
C SER A 174 -17.19 7.43 7.29
N PHE A 175 -17.98 7.97 6.37
CA PHE A 175 -19.39 7.69 6.30
C PHE A 175 -19.80 7.31 4.88
N ALA A 176 -20.96 6.66 4.75
CA ALA A 176 -21.53 6.34 3.44
C ALA A 176 -23.03 6.64 3.43
N LEU A 177 -23.52 7.07 2.28
CA LEU A 177 -24.94 7.27 1.99
C LEU A 177 -25.33 6.41 0.80
N GLY A 178 -26.52 5.83 0.83
CA GLY A 178 -27.01 4.98 -0.25
C GLY A 178 -28.49 5.12 -0.47
N ALA A 179 -28.90 4.94 -1.72
CA ALA A 179 -30.29 4.87 -2.12
C ALA A 179 -30.52 3.76 -3.13
N ILE A 180 -31.64 3.05 -3.01
CA ILE A 180 -32.10 2.07 -4.01
C ILE A 180 -33.54 2.39 -4.35
N ALA A 181 -33.82 2.60 -5.66
CA ALA A 181 -35.15 2.80 -6.20
C ALA A 181 -35.62 1.55 -6.96
N LYS A 182 -36.80 1.03 -6.60
CA LYS A 182 -37.51 0.03 -7.41
C LYS A 182 -38.31 0.76 -8.46
N LEU A 183 -37.88 0.71 -9.72
CA LEU A 183 -38.61 1.31 -10.83
C LEU A 183 -39.85 0.51 -11.17
N ASN A 184 -39.76 -0.80 -11.09
CA ASN A 184 -40.82 -1.78 -11.22
C ASN A 184 -40.40 -3.09 -10.51
N GLU A 185 -41.15 -4.19 -10.68
CA GLU A 185 -40.86 -5.46 -10.08
C GLU A 185 -39.51 -6.07 -10.51
N ASN A 186 -39.06 -5.71 -11.71
CA ASN A 186 -37.91 -6.32 -12.36
C ASN A 186 -36.65 -5.43 -12.33
N VAL A 187 -36.81 -4.10 -12.23
CA VAL A 187 -35.66 -3.16 -12.39
C VAL A 187 -35.46 -2.35 -11.13
N ARG A 188 -34.21 -2.33 -10.66
CA ARG A 188 -33.76 -1.54 -9.51
C ARG A 188 -32.56 -0.68 -9.92
N LEU A 189 -32.59 0.56 -9.48
CA LEU A 189 -31.45 1.48 -9.58
C LEU A 189 -30.90 1.75 -8.21
N GLY A 190 -29.59 1.77 -8.09
CA GLY A 190 -28.88 2.13 -6.88
C GLY A 190 -27.91 3.28 -7.10
N ALA A 191 -27.70 4.09 -6.09
CA ALA A 191 -26.65 5.07 -6.01
C ALA A 191 -26.07 5.09 -4.62
N SER A 192 -24.74 5.19 -4.50
CA SER A 192 -24.09 5.38 -3.23
C SER A 192 -22.93 6.35 -3.33
N TYR A 193 -22.71 7.06 -2.21
CA TYR A 193 -21.58 7.94 -1.95
C TYR A 193 -20.85 7.44 -0.71
N GLN A 194 -19.56 7.25 -0.81
CA GLN A 194 -18.65 7.00 0.30
C GLN A 194 -17.75 8.23 0.46
N SER A 195 -17.77 8.81 1.64
CA SER A 195 -16.90 9.94 1.97
C SER A 195 -15.43 9.54 1.89
N PRO A 196 -14.50 10.50 1.84
CA PRO A 196 -13.13 10.24 2.21
C PRO A 196 -13.07 9.49 3.55
N THR A 197 -12.02 8.67 3.71
CA THR A 197 -11.64 8.20 5.04
C THR A 197 -10.54 9.10 5.57
N TRP A 198 -10.75 9.67 6.73
CA TRP A 198 -9.76 10.48 7.43
C TRP A 198 -9.05 9.59 8.43
N TYR A 199 -7.82 9.21 8.10
CA TYR A 199 -6.93 8.46 8.97
C TYR A 199 -6.07 9.39 9.80
N ARG A 200 -5.75 8.97 11.02
CA ARG A 200 -4.65 9.48 11.84
C ARG A 200 -3.75 8.31 12.13
N LEU A 201 -2.50 8.40 11.69
CA LEU A 201 -1.51 7.34 11.72
C LEU A 201 -0.24 7.79 12.43
N THR A 202 0.51 6.85 12.95
CA THR A 202 1.88 7.01 13.46
C THR A 202 2.74 5.93 12.82
N ASP A 203 3.97 6.30 12.49
CA ASP A 203 4.96 5.39 11.93
C ASP A 203 6.14 5.23 12.90
N ASP A 204 6.59 3.98 13.02
CA ASP A 204 7.81 3.59 13.68
C ASP A 204 8.71 2.93 12.64
N THR A 205 9.98 3.33 12.54
CA THR A 205 10.94 2.69 11.64
C THR A 205 12.19 2.24 12.38
N ALA A 206 12.77 1.14 11.93
CA ALA A 206 14.06 0.67 12.36
C ALA A 206 14.84 0.17 11.15
N GLN A 207 16.16 0.31 11.16
CA GLN A 207 17.01 0.03 10.01
C GLN A 207 18.24 -0.78 10.42
N ARG A 208 18.83 -1.48 9.43
CA ARG A 208 20.10 -2.16 9.52
C ARG A 208 20.87 -1.94 8.23
N ILE A 209 22.16 -1.66 8.34
CA ILE A 209 23.09 -1.56 7.22
C ILE A 209 24.38 -2.29 7.58
N ASP A 210 24.99 -2.95 6.60
CA ASP A 210 26.28 -3.61 6.76
C ASP A 210 27.03 -3.71 5.42
N SER A 211 28.36 -3.64 5.48
CA SER A 211 29.28 -3.88 4.35
C SER A 211 30.68 -4.22 4.88
N ASP A 212 31.62 -4.53 3.99
CA ASP A 212 33.03 -4.75 4.34
C ASP A 212 33.72 -3.53 4.99
N LEU A 213 33.21 -2.33 4.74
CA LEU A 213 33.75 -1.05 5.26
C LEU A 213 32.87 -0.43 6.34
N ALA A 214 31.82 -1.12 6.77
CA ALA A 214 30.93 -0.59 7.79
C ALA A 214 31.70 -0.30 9.09
N ASP A 215 31.39 0.83 9.72
CA ASP A 215 31.91 1.17 11.04
C ASP A 215 31.52 0.09 12.06
N THR A 216 32.43 -0.24 12.97
CA THR A 216 32.22 -1.32 13.95
C THR A 216 31.03 -1.04 14.89
N ASP A 217 30.74 0.22 15.14
CA ASP A 217 29.69 0.64 16.04
C ASP A 217 28.32 0.74 15.34
N ILE A 218 28.26 0.64 13.99
CA ILE A 218 27.00 0.70 13.25
C ILE A 218 26.02 -0.41 13.69
N GLY A 219 26.52 -1.53 14.13
CA GLY A 219 25.74 -2.64 14.69
C GLY A 219 24.92 -2.27 15.94
N PHE A 220 25.19 -1.15 16.61
CA PHE A 220 24.34 -0.66 17.69
C PHE A 220 23.01 -0.11 17.19
N ILE A 221 22.94 0.30 15.92
CA ILE A 221 21.70 0.74 15.25
C ILE A 221 20.83 -0.46 14.85
N ASP A 222 21.43 -1.60 14.45
CA ASP A 222 20.85 -2.82 13.89
C ASP A 222 19.49 -3.22 14.51
N PHE A 223 18.38 -2.69 13.98
CA PHE A 223 17.00 -2.83 14.47
C PHE A 223 16.80 -2.55 15.99
N ASN A 224 17.84 -2.07 16.67
CA ASN A 224 17.79 -1.73 18.11
C ASN A 224 17.25 -0.32 18.33
N ILE A 225 17.43 0.55 17.34
CA ILE A 225 16.99 1.94 17.39
C ILE A 225 15.73 2.10 16.58
N VAL A 226 14.69 2.64 17.24
CA VAL A 226 13.39 2.90 16.62
C VAL A 226 13.20 4.40 16.48
N ASN A 227 13.03 4.86 15.25
CA ASN A 227 12.58 6.22 14.95
C ASN A 227 11.07 6.29 15.12
N LEU A 228 10.60 7.18 15.97
CA LEU A 228 9.20 7.46 16.20
C LEU A 228 8.82 8.74 15.47
N PHE A 229 7.86 8.66 14.55
CA PHE A 229 7.38 9.82 13.82
C PHE A 229 6.13 10.41 14.46
N GLU A 230 5.97 11.73 14.38
CA GLU A 230 4.77 12.39 14.84
C GLU A 230 3.54 11.92 14.06
N ALA A 231 2.40 11.91 14.77
CA ALA A 231 1.14 11.50 14.17
C ALA A 231 0.74 12.43 13.02
N TYR A 232 0.51 11.85 11.86
CA TYR A 232 0.06 12.54 10.65
C TYR A 232 -1.35 12.09 10.23
N ARG A 233 -1.91 12.70 9.21
CA ARG A 233 -3.21 12.35 8.69
C ARG A 233 -3.15 12.04 7.21
N ILE A 234 -3.92 11.01 6.81
CA ILE A 234 -4.21 10.71 5.41
C ILE A 234 -5.71 10.89 5.17
N LYS A 235 -6.04 11.64 4.14
CA LYS A 235 -7.39 11.72 3.58
C LYS A 235 -7.43 10.92 2.29
N THR A 236 -8.22 9.86 2.24
CA THR A 236 -8.45 9.10 1.00
C THR A 236 -9.49 9.80 0.12
N PRO A 237 -9.51 9.54 -1.19
CA PRO A 237 -10.55 10.07 -2.07
C PRO A 237 -11.95 9.54 -1.75
N SER A 238 -12.97 10.32 -2.09
CA SER A 238 -14.36 9.89 -2.06
C SER A 238 -14.67 8.90 -3.19
N LYS A 239 -15.71 8.07 -3.01
CA LYS A 239 -16.15 7.10 -4.02
C LYS A 239 -17.63 7.23 -4.31
N TYR A 240 -17.96 7.26 -5.60
CA TYR A 240 -19.32 7.31 -6.13
C TYR A 240 -19.63 5.98 -6.81
N THR A 241 -20.82 5.43 -6.59
CA THR A 241 -21.24 4.19 -7.26
C THR A 241 -22.67 4.31 -7.76
N GLY A 242 -22.88 3.95 -9.05
CA GLY A 242 -24.18 3.74 -9.64
C GLY A 242 -24.40 2.26 -9.92
N SER A 243 -25.61 1.74 -9.64
CA SER A 243 -25.94 0.33 -9.75
C SER A 243 -27.24 0.10 -10.51
N LEU A 244 -27.29 -0.95 -11.35
CA LEU A 244 -28.47 -1.44 -12.04
C LEU A 244 -28.66 -2.91 -11.71
N GLY A 245 -29.85 -3.28 -11.25
CA GLY A 245 -30.25 -4.67 -11.04
C GLY A 245 -31.47 -5.00 -11.89
N ILE A 246 -31.42 -6.13 -12.63
CA ILE A 246 -32.52 -6.67 -13.43
C ILE A 246 -32.86 -8.05 -12.88
N ILE A 247 -34.12 -8.25 -12.50
CA ILE A 247 -34.62 -9.50 -11.90
C ILE A 247 -35.54 -10.19 -12.90
N PHE A 248 -35.27 -11.46 -13.15
CA PHE A 248 -36.06 -12.32 -14.06
C PHE A 248 -36.95 -13.27 -13.25
N GLY A 249 -38.03 -12.73 -12.69
CA GLY A 249 -38.94 -13.47 -11.85
C GLY A 249 -38.24 -14.14 -10.66
N LYS A 250 -38.35 -15.48 -10.56
CA LYS A 250 -37.66 -16.30 -9.53
C LYS A 250 -36.39 -16.97 -10.05
N ASP A 251 -36.14 -16.89 -11.34
CA ASP A 251 -35.16 -17.72 -12.04
C ASP A 251 -33.77 -17.09 -12.12
N GLY A 252 -33.66 -15.75 -11.96
CA GLY A 252 -32.35 -15.16 -12.04
C GLY A 252 -32.31 -13.66 -11.82
N LEU A 253 -31.11 -13.14 -11.81
CA LEU A 253 -30.81 -11.70 -11.78
C LEU A 253 -29.53 -11.39 -12.56
N LEU A 254 -29.47 -10.17 -13.05
CA LEU A 254 -28.25 -9.53 -13.55
C LEU A 254 -28.01 -8.24 -12.76
N SER A 255 -26.76 -7.95 -12.44
CA SER A 255 -26.35 -6.71 -11.80
C SER A 255 -25.20 -6.09 -12.55
N PHE A 256 -25.21 -4.76 -12.61
CA PHE A 256 -24.12 -3.95 -13.13
C PHE A 256 -23.85 -2.81 -12.16
N ASP A 257 -22.59 -2.63 -11.78
CA ASP A 257 -22.14 -1.52 -10.97
C ASP A 257 -21.04 -0.75 -11.71
N TYR A 258 -21.14 0.55 -11.68
CA TYR A 258 -20.08 1.49 -12.05
C TYR A 258 -19.68 2.30 -10.84
N SER A 259 -18.39 2.33 -10.53
CA SER A 259 -17.83 3.17 -9.46
C SER A 259 -16.73 4.08 -10.01
N TYR A 260 -16.67 5.29 -9.47
CA TYR A 260 -15.61 6.26 -9.77
C TYR A 260 -15.00 6.76 -8.45
N GLN A 261 -13.67 6.87 -8.46
CA GLN A 261 -12.88 7.41 -7.35
C GLN A 261 -11.66 8.12 -7.93
N ASP A 262 -11.48 9.39 -7.62
CA ASP A 262 -10.33 10.16 -8.09
C ASP A 262 -9.16 10.03 -7.10
N MET A 263 -8.15 9.26 -7.48
CA MET A 263 -7.03 8.96 -6.60
C MET A 263 -6.09 10.17 -6.43
N SER A 264 -6.13 11.15 -7.35
CA SER A 264 -5.38 12.40 -7.25
C SER A 264 -5.84 13.33 -6.11
N GLU A 265 -7.05 13.07 -5.55
CA GLU A 265 -7.59 13.79 -4.38
C GLU A 265 -7.09 13.26 -3.04
N ALA A 266 -6.23 12.23 -3.02
CA ALA A 266 -5.61 11.75 -1.80
C ALA A 266 -4.64 12.82 -1.25
N GLU A 267 -4.56 12.95 0.08
CA GLU A 267 -3.87 14.07 0.71
C GLU A 267 -3.25 13.68 2.05
N LEU A 268 -1.98 14.07 2.24
CA LEU A 268 -1.28 14.01 3.51
C LEU A 268 -1.37 15.36 4.25
N ARG A 269 -1.44 15.32 5.57
CA ARG A 269 -1.53 16.50 6.43
C ARG A 269 -0.67 16.35 7.69
N PRO A 270 -0.10 17.43 8.22
CA PRO A 270 -0.41 18.84 7.93
C PRO A 270 0.24 19.37 6.64
N ASP A 271 -0.45 20.27 5.94
CA ASP A 271 0.05 20.91 4.71
C ASP A 271 1.27 21.84 4.95
N SER A 272 1.53 22.18 6.23
CA SER A 272 2.69 22.97 6.63
C SER A 272 4.00 22.19 6.62
N ASP A 273 3.94 20.86 6.53
CA ASP A 273 5.11 20.02 6.38
C ASP A 273 5.56 20.03 4.90
N PRO A 274 6.81 20.48 4.61
CA PRO A 274 7.31 20.54 3.24
C PRO A 274 7.39 19.19 2.54
N ALA A 275 7.67 18.10 3.29
CA ALA A 275 7.68 16.75 2.76
C ALA A 275 6.28 16.33 2.31
N PHE A 276 5.25 16.55 3.15
CA PHE A 276 3.87 16.28 2.76
C PHE A 276 3.38 17.15 1.61
N ALA A 277 3.82 18.41 1.53
CA ALA A 277 3.49 19.27 0.39
C ALA A 277 4.09 18.71 -0.91
N SER A 278 5.33 18.19 -0.87
CA SER A 278 5.97 17.53 -2.01
C SER A 278 5.21 16.26 -2.42
N GLU A 279 4.88 15.40 -1.47
CA GLU A 279 4.11 14.17 -1.71
C GLU A 279 2.70 14.46 -2.25
N ASN A 280 2.02 15.49 -1.74
CA ASN A 280 0.71 15.89 -2.25
C ASN A 280 0.80 16.40 -3.71
N ASN A 281 1.88 17.09 -4.08
CA ASN A 281 2.14 17.47 -5.46
C ASN A 281 2.42 16.24 -6.34
N PHE A 282 3.20 15.27 -5.85
CA PHE A 282 3.42 14.00 -6.55
C PHE A 282 2.10 13.26 -6.77
N ILE A 283 1.30 13.06 -5.71
CA ILE A 283 -0.03 12.42 -5.76
C ILE A 283 -0.91 13.08 -6.82
N SER A 284 -1.03 14.41 -6.78
CA SER A 284 -1.93 15.15 -7.69
C SER A 284 -1.49 15.14 -9.16
N ASN A 285 -0.19 14.96 -9.43
CA ASN A 285 0.36 14.93 -10.79
C ASN A 285 0.56 13.51 -11.36
N THR A 286 0.49 12.48 -10.52
CA THR A 286 0.83 11.11 -10.91
C THR A 286 -0.39 10.18 -10.83
N LEU A 287 -1.29 10.43 -9.88
CA LEU A 287 -2.51 9.64 -9.74
C LEU A 287 -3.67 10.25 -10.52
N THR A 288 -4.63 9.41 -10.88
CA THR A 288 -5.77 9.78 -11.72
C THR A 288 -7.08 9.15 -11.25
N GLY A 289 -8.16 9.45 -11.94
CA GLY A 289 -9.50 8.92 -11.68
C GLY A 289 -9.64 7.45 -12.06
N VAL A 290 -10.04 6.62 -11.11
CA VAL A 290 -10.25 5.18 -11.28
C VAL A 290 -11.71 4.88 -11.55
N SER A 291 -11.99 4.27 -12.70
CA SER A 291 -13.28 3.68 -13.05
C SER A 291 -13.28 2.18 -12.75
N THR A 292 -14.28 1.71 -12.01
CA THR A 292 -14.48 0.29 -11.73
C THR A 292 -15.80 -0.16 -12.31
N PHE A 293 -15.79 -1.24 -13.09
CA PHE A 293 -16.97 -1.91 -13.64
C PHE A 293 -17.12 -3.29 -13.01
N ARG A 294 -18.33 -3.63 -12.59
CA ARG A 294 -18.68 -4.97 -12.11
C ARG A 294 -19.93 -5.46 -12.80
N LEU A 295 -19.87 -6.66 -13.33
CA LEU A 295 -21.02 -7.37 -13.91
C LEU A 295 -21.19 -8.67 -13.15
N GLY A 296 -22.42 -8.94 -12.68
CA GLY A 296 -22.75 -10.17 -11.97
C GLY A 296 -24.06 -10.76 -12.45
N GLY A 297 -24.18 -12.09 -12.38
CA GLY A 297 -25.40 -12.78 -12.71
C GLY A 297 -25.61 -14.02 -11.84
N GLU A 298 -26.88 -14.32 -11.55
CA GLU A 298 -27.32 -15.57 -10.92
C GLU A 298 -28.45 -16.16 -11.77
N TYR A 299 -28.36 -17.47 -11.99
CA TYR A 299 -29.45 -18.25 -12.58
C TYR A 299 -29.79 -19.42 -11.69
N ARG A 300 -31.08 -19.63 -11.44
CA ARG A 300 -31.61 -20.67 -10.55
C ARG A 300 -32.30 -21.75 -11.33
N ILE A 301 -31.93 -22.99 -11.06
CA ILE A 301 -32.56 -24.18 -11.62
C ILE A 301 -33.04 -25.02 -10.44
N ASN A 302 -34.31 -24.92 -10.09
CA ASN A 302 -34.89 -25.54 -8.91
C ASN A 302 -34.10 -25.17 -7.62
N GLN A 303 -33.39 -26.15 -7.06
CA GLN A 303 -32.57 -25.97 -5.84
C GLN A 303 -31.14 -25.48 -6.14
N LEU A 304 -30.70 -25.53 -7.39
CA LEU A 304 -29.35 -25.15 -7.80
C LEU A 304 -29.31 -23.67 -8.19
N SER A 305 -28.33 -22.93 -7.71
CA SER A 305 -28.02 -21.56 -8.12
C SER A 305 -26.63 -21.54 -8.78
N LEU A 306 -26.56 -21.03 -10.00
CA LEU A 306 -25.33 -20.79 -10.75
C LEU A 306 -25.05 -19.29 -10.72
N ARG A 307 -23.80 -18.90 -10.43
CA ARG A 307 -23.38 -17.49 -10.39
C ARG A 307 -22.13 -17.29 -11.20
N GLY A 308 -22.03 -16.12 -11.82
CA GLY A 308 -20.84 -15.68 -12.51
C GLY A 308 -20.68 -14.17 -12.35
N GLY A 309 -19.44 -13.69 -12.37
CA GLY A 309 -19.14 -12.28 -12.26
C GLY A 309 -17.82 -11.92 -12.92
N TYR A 310 -17.73 -10.65 -13.31
CA TYR A 310 -16.53 -10.03 -13.83
C TYR A 310 -16.34 -8.67 -13.19
N ARG A 311 -15.09 -8.32 -12.90
CA ARG A 311 -14.65 -7.02 -12.38
C ARG A 311 -13.51 -6.51 -13.22
N PHE A 312 -13.61 -5.25 -13.61
CA PHE A 312 -12.53 -4.44 -14.15
C PHE A 312 -12.34 -3.21 -13.28
N GLU A 313 -11.08 -2.84 -13.00
CA GLU A 313 -10.74 -1.60 -12.31
C GLU A 313 -9.53 -1.00 -13.01
N GLY A 314 -9.66 0.23 -13.46
CA GLY A 314 -8.60 0.96 -14.14
C GLY A 314 -7.41 1.25 -13.23
N SER A 315 -6.29 1.56 -13.83
CA SER A 315 -5.09 1.99 -13.13
C SER A 315 -5.37 3.26 -12.29
N PRO A 316 -4.82 3.36 -11.08
CA PRO A 316 -4.82 4.60 -10.31
C PRO A 316 -3.70 5.58 -10.73
N TYR A 317 -2.77 5.15 -11.58
CA TYR A 317 -1.66 5.94 -12.09
C TYR A 317 -1.92 6.39 -13.53
N GLU A 318 -1.52 7.61 -13.87
CA GLU A 318 -1.66 8.16 -15.22
C GLU A 318 -0.89 7.35 -16.27
N ASP A 319 0.26 6.76 -15.89
CA ASP A 319 1.10 5.94 -16.77
C ASP A 319 0.48 4.58 -17.11
N GLY A 320 -0.49 4.12 -16.31
CA GLY A 320 -1.15 2.81 -16.45
C GLY A 320 -0.23 1.60 -16.22
N GLN A 321 0.99 1.80 -15.72
CA GLN A 321 2.03 0.78 -15.57
C GLN A 321 2.54 0.61 -14.15
N THR A 322 2.78 1.70 -13.41
CA THR A 322 3.23 1.64 -12.00
C THR A 322 2.29 0.76 -11.18
N ILE A 323 0.99 0.94 -11.31
CA ILE A 323 -0.03 -0.04 -10.94
C ILE A 323 -0.98 -0.15 -12.11
N GLY A 324 -1.00 -1.30 -12.80
CA GLY A 324 -1.83 -1.53 -13.97
C GLY A 324 -3.30 -1.77 -13.63
N ASP A 325 -4.09 -2.08 -14.64
CA ASP A 325 -5.49 -2.42 -14.52
C ASP A 325 -5.69 -3.74 -13.76
N LEU A 326 -6.78 -3.84 -12.99
CA LEU A 326 -7.18 -5.09 -12.37
C LEU A 326 -8.30 -5.74 -13.15
N ASN A 327 -8.09 -7.02 -13.50
CA ASN A 327 -9.09 -7.89 -14.09
C ASN A 327 -9.43 -9.02 -13.13
N GLY A 328 -10.72 -9.31 -12.95
CA GLY A 328 -11.15 -10.36 -12.05
C GLY A 328 -12.41 -11.07 -12.56
N PHE A 329 -12.48 -12.37 -12.31
CA PHE A 329 -13.69 -13.15 -12.57
C PHE A 329 -14.05 -14.00 -11.36
N SER A 330 -15.33 -14.34 -11.25
CA SER A 330 -15.85 -15.20 -10.21
C SER A 330 -16.88 -16.17 -10.74
N ALA A 331 -16.95 -17.33 -10.11
CA ALA A 331 -17.97 -18.34 -10.37
C ALA A 331 -18.49 -18.88 -9.03
N GLY A 332 -19.76 -19.28 -8.98
CA GLY A 332 -20.34 -19.81 -7.75
C GLY A 332 -21.44 -20.81 -8.00
N LEU A 333 -21.53 -21.78 -7.11
CA LEU A 333 -22.57 -22.79 -7.04
C LEU A 333 -23.26 -22.70 -5.68
N GLY A 334 -24.59 -22.77 -5.66
CA GLY A 334 -25.37 -22.85 -4.44
C GLY A 334 -26.40 -23.93 -4.52
N TYR A 335 -26.62 -24.72 -3.48
CA TYR A 335 -27.65 -25.74 -3.42
C TYR A 335 -28.50 -25.61 -2.15
N HIS A 336 -29.83 -25.59 -2.34
CA HIS A 336 -30.81 -25.47 -1.27
C HIS A 336 -31.29 -26.85 -0.86
N PHE A 337 -31.15 -27.19 0.42
CA PHE A 337 -31.64 -28.45 1.04
C PHE A 337 -32.92 -28.20 1.87
N GLY A 338 -33.80 -27.31 1.45
CA GLY A 338 -34.93 -26.86 2.24
C GLY A 338 -34.54 -25.74 3.19
N PRO A 339 -34.43 -25.94 4.52
CA PRO A 339 -34.05 -24.86 5.44
C PRO A 339 -32.58 -24.51 5.39
N SER A 340 -31.72 -25.34 4.80
CA SER A 340 -30.28 -25.10 4.71
C SER A 340 -29.84 -24.91 3.27
N ARG A 341 -28.72 -24.21 3.13
CA ARG A 341 -28.07 -23.90 1.86
C ARG A 341 -26.56 -24.07 1.97
N LEU A 342 -25.98 -24.70 0.97
CA LEU A 342 -24.54 -24.80 0.78
C LEU A 342 -24.13 -23.97 -0.44
N ASP A 343 -23.13 -23.12 -0.29
CA ASP A 343 -22.57 -22.28 -1.34
C ASP A 343 -21.06 -22.55 -1.48
N LEU A 344 -20.60 -22.70 -2.72
CA LEU A 344 -19.19 -22.71 -3.09
C LEU A 344 -18.95 -21.57 -4.05
N ALA A 345 -17.94 -20.74 -3.78
CA ALA A 345 -17.54 -19.64 -4.63
C ALA A 345 -16.04 -19.70 -4.92
N PHE A 346 -15.68 -19.33 -6.13
CA PHE A 346 -14.33 -19.16 -6.60
C PHE A 346 -14.20 -17.74 -7.17
N SER A 347 -13.10 -17.06 -6.87
CA SER A 347 -12.74 -15.83 -7.51
C SER A 347 -11.24 -15.76 -7.78
N ARG A 348 -10.88 -15.14 -8.90
CA ARG A 348 -9.48 -14.85 -9.27
C ARG A 348 -9.42 -13.44 -9.83
N SER A 349 -8.44 -12.67 -9.37
CA SER A 349 -8.10 -11.37 -9.91
C SER A 349 -6.60 -11.26 -10.15
N GLU A 350 -6.23 -10.46 -11.14
CA GLU A 350 -4.86 -10.29 -11.60
C GLU A 350 -4.61 -8.81 -11.89
N ARG A 351 -3.40 -8.35 -11.55
CA ARG A 351 -2.90 -6.99 -11.77
C ARG A 351 -1.39 -7.02 -11.95
N ASP A 352 -0.91 -6.38 -13.00
CA ASP A 352 0.51 -6.14 -13.22
C ASP A 352 0.92 -4.82 -12.57
N MET A 353 2.14 -4.79 -12.00
CA MET A 353 2.71 -3.64 -11.33
C MET A 353 4.20 -3.52 -11.65
N GLN A 354 4.71 -2.30 -11.63
CA GLN A 354 6.14 -2.01 -11.63
C GLN A 354 6.53 -1.45 -10.26
N THR A 355 7.55 -2.04 -9.65
CA THR A 355 8.03 -1.65 -8.34
C THR A 355 9.50 -1.32 -8.42
N TYR A 356 9.88 -0.11 -8.05
CA TYR A 356 11.26 0.25 -7.83
C TYR A 356 11.72 -0.33 -6.49
N LEU A 357 12.95 -0.84 -6.42
CA LEU A 357 13.51 -1.38 -5.17
C LEU A 357 13.76 -0.27 -4.16
N PHE A 358 14.18 0.90 -4.66
CA PHE A 358 14.32 2.14 -3.92
C PHE A 358 13.71 3.30 -4.73
N ASP A 359 13.30 4.34 -4.06
CA ASP A 359 12.64 5.53 -4.63
C ASP A 359 13.63 6.52 -5.26
N VAL A 360 14.92 6.40 -4.95
CA VAL A 360 16.01 7.24 -5.45
C VAL A 360 17.12 6.34 -6.02
N GLY A 361 17.76 6.77 -7.09
CA GLY A 361 18.94 6.12 -7.66
C GLY A 361 18.66 4.87 -8.50
N PHE A 362 17.42 4.39 -8.55
CA PHE A 362 17.02 3.20 -9.32
C PHE A 362 16.00 3.59 -10.40
N ASP A 363 16.37 3.47 -11.65
CA ASP A 363 15.51 3.83 -12.80
C ASP A 363 14.88 2.60 -13.46
N THR A 364 15.30 1.38 -13.12
CA THR A 364 14.78 0.14 -13.69
C THR A 364 13.85 -0.55 -12.68
N PRO A 365 12.53 -0.56 -12.92
CA PRO A 365 11.59 -1.21 -12.01
C PRO A 365 11.59 -2.72 -12.18
N ALA A 366 11.31 -3.43 -11.10
CA ALA A 366 10.92 -4.83 -11.13
C ALA A 366 9.47 -4.98 -11.57
N SER A 367 9.19 -5.89 -12.51
CA SER A 367 7.82 -6.22 -12.93
C SER A 367 7.25 -7.30 -12.01
N VAL A 368 6.09 -7.02 -11.43
CA VAL A 368 5.39 -7.92 -10.50
C VAL A 368 3.97 -8.15 -10.99
N THR A 369 3.58 -9.41 -11.14
CA THR A 369 2.18 -9.79 -11.40
C THR A 369 1.54 -10.27 -10.11
N SER A 370 0.56 -9.53 -9.61
CA SER A 370 -0.22 -9.91 -8.42
C SER A 370 -1.43 -10.74 -8.83
N VAL A 371 -1.51 -11.97 -8.32
CA VAL A 371 -2.63 -12.88 -8.56
C VAL A 371 -3.27 -13.25 -7.24
N ASN A 372 -4.55 -12.87 -7.07
CA ASN A 372 -5.32 -13.23 -5.89
C ASN A 372 -6.38 -14.27 -6.25
N THR A 373 -6.34 -15.42 -5.59
CA THR A 373 -7.29 -16.52 -5.80
C THR A 373 -7.95 -16.88 -4.48
N ASN A 374 -9.28 -16.85 -4.45
CA ASN A 374 -10.07 -17.17 -3.27
C ASN A 374 -11.06 -18.30 -3.57
N VAL A 375 -11.17 -19.22 -2.63
CA VAL A 375 -12.22 -20.27 -2.59
C VAL A 375 -12.97 -20.12 -1.28
N THR A 376 -14.29 -19.96 -1.36
CA THR A 376 -15.13 -19.76 -0.18
C THR A 376 -16.21 -20.85 -0.15
N LEU A 377 -16.32 -21.51 0.99
CA LEU A 377 -17.41 -22.44 1.31
C LEU A 377 -18.32 -21.80 2.35
N GLY A 378 -19.60 -21.67 2.04
CA GLY A 378 -20.60 -21.10 2.93
C GLY A 378 -21.71 -22.10 3.24
N TYR A 379 -22.12 -22.20 4.49
CA TYR A 379 -23.29 -22.94 4.92
C TYR A 379 -24.25 -22.01 5.66
N THR A 380 -25.50 -22.00 5.21
CA THR A 380 -26.56 -21.17 5.82
C THR A 380 -27.65 -22.09 6.35
N LEU A 381 -28.07 -21.87 7.59
CA LEU A 381 -29.21 -22.57 8.24
C LEU A 381 -30.26 -21.51 8.58
N ASN A 382 -31.49 -21.73 8.12
CA ASN A 382 -32.65 -20.91 8.48
C ASN A 382 -33.48 -21.70 9.51
N PHE A 383 -33.80 -21.05 10.63
CA PHE A 383 -34.59 -21.62 11.74
C PHE A 383 -36.04 -21.20 11.65
#